data_d4bdb3ea4497df96565c389d026dc04d
#
_entry.id   d4bdb3ea4497df96565c389d026dc04d
#
_cell.length_a   1.000
_cell.length_b   1.000
_cell.length_c   1.000
_cell.angle_alpha   90.00
_cell.angle_beta   90.00
_cell.angle_gamma   90.00
#
_symmetry.space_group_name_H-M   'P 1'
#
loop_
_entity.id
_entity.type
_entity.pdbx_description
1 polymer ?
#
loop_
_entity_poly.entity_id
_entity_poly.type
_entity_poly.pdbx_seq_one_letter_code
_entity_poly.pdbx_strand_id
1 'polypeptide(L)'
;MRVLFRSYSCSWLLMLSVALAAPAQAAGDALAGRAAFNKCASCHQVGPNAKSGFGPHLSAIIGRPAAAAKDYNYSDAMKKSGLVWNEKNLTAFIKAPSDTVPGTKMRFWGISNEPQIADMLAYLRSVQ
;
A
#
# COMPACT_ATOMS: atom_id res chain seq x y z
N MET A 1 43.25 58.22 -35.72
CA MET A 1 42.60 56.90 -35.87
C MET A 1 42.18 56.48 -34.48
N ARG A 2 40.88 56.68 -34.14
CA ARG A 2 40.30 56.37 -32.80
C ARG A 2 39.60 55.02 -32.85
N VAL A 3 40.12 54.08 -32.08
CA VAL A 3 39.52 52.74 -31.94
C VAL A 3 38.55 52.80 -30.78
N LEU A 4 37.26 52.63 -31.08
CA LEU A 4 36.17 52.54 -30.09
C LEU A 4 36.07 51.11 -29.57
N PHE A 5 36.45 50.89 -28.31
CA PHE A 5 36.17 49.62 -27.62
C PHE A 5 34.70 49.57 -27.20
N ARG A 6 33.97 48.65 -27.79
CA ARG A 6 32.56 48.36 -27.50
C ARG A 6 32.49 47.29 -26.42
N SER A 7 32.20 47.71 -25.17
CA SER A 7 31.98 46.81 -24.03
C SER A 7 30.70 46.04 -24.21
N TYR A 8 30.77 44.73 -24.37
CA TYR A 8 29.62 43.83 -24.28
C TYR A 8 29.42 43.43 -22.83
N SER A 9 28.39 44.00 -22.16
CA SER A 9 27.91 43.53 -20.86
C SER A 9 27.18 42.23 -21.06
N CYS A 10 27.82 41.12 -20.64
CA CYS A 10 27.23 39.81 -20.61
C CYS A 10 26.41 39.68 -19.32
N SER A 11 25.09 39.98 -19.39
CA SER A 11 24.16 39.73 -18.30
C SER A 11 23.86 38.23 -18.20
N TRP A 12 24.49 37.58 -17.23
CA TRP A 12 24.16 36.21 -16.88
C TRP A 12 22.88 36.19 -16.04
N LEU A 13 21.77 35.84 -16.68
CA LEU A 13 20.52 35.51 -16.02
C LEU A 13 20.68 34.15 -15.30
N LEU A 14 20.90 34.22 -13.98
CA LEU A 14 20.81 33.04 -13.10
C LEU A 14 19.34 32.55 -13.06
N MET A 15 19.04 31.54 -13.86
CA MET A 15 17.77 30.78 -13.76
C MET A 15 17.80 29.97 -12.46
N LEU A 16 17.12 30.47 -11.43
CA LEU A 16 16.91 29.76 -10.18
C LEU A 16 15.88 28.65 -10.41
N SER A 17 16.35 27.44 -10.68
CA SER A 17 15.48 26.26 -10.81
C SER A 17 15.00 25.85 -9.42
N VAL A 18 13.76 26.21 -9.08
CA VAL A 18 13.07 25.69 -7.89
C VAL A 18 12.66 24.25 -8.19
N ALA A 19 13.42 23.29 -7.71
CA ALA A 19 13.02 21.88 -7.71
C ALA A 19 11.88 21.72 -6.71
N LEU A 20 10.65 21.50 -7.19
CA LEU A 20 9.54 21.05 -6.36
C LEU A 20 9.85 19.61 -5.90
N ALA A 21 10.32 19.47 -4.67
CA ALA A 21 10.40 18.17 -4.02
C ALA A 21 8.96 17.69 -3.78
N ALA A 22 8.50 16.70 -4.55
CA ALA A 22 7.27 15.99 -4.23
C ALA A 22 7.42 15.34 -2.83
N PRO A 23 6.40 15.40 -1.96
CA PRO A 23 6.47 14.71 -0.67
C PRO A 23 6.65 13.22 -0.95
N ALA A 24 7.79 12.67 -0.54
CA ALA A 24 7.99 11.24 -0.49
C ALA A 24 6.98 10.72 0.55
N GLN A 25 5.94 10.04 0.09
CA GLN A 25 5.08 9.28 0.98
C GLN A 25 5.97 8.30 1.72
N ALA A 26 6.04 8.43 3.05
CA ALA A 26 6.86 7.55 3.87
C ALA A 26 6.41 6.10 3.59
N ALA A 27 7.30 5.31 3.01
CA ALA A 27 7.10 3.87 2.92
C ALA A 27 6.98 3.35 4.35
N GLY A 28 5.81 2.87 4.78
CA GLY A 28 5.53 2.53 6.17
C GLY A 28 6.61 1.64 6.82
N ASP A 29 6.62 1.58 8.13
CA ASP A 29 7.56 0.79 8.92
C ASP A 29 7.06 -0.66 9.07
N ALA A 30 7.83 -1.63 8.54
CA ALA A 30 7.46 -3.04 8.59
C ALA A 30 7.46 -3.62 10.02
N LEU A 31 8.28 -3.09 10.95
CA LEU A 31 8.30 -3.53 12.35
C LEU A 31 7.04 -3.05 13.08
N ALA A 32 6.68 -1.78 12.91
CA ALA A 32 5.42 -1.24 13.40
C ALA A 32 4.22 -1.96 12.75
N GLY A 33 4.32 -2.28 11.47
CA GLY A 33 3.32 -3.06 10.73
C GLY A 33 3.12 -4.47 11.25
N ARG A 34 4.21 -5.15 11.66
CA ARG A 34 4.13 -6.45 12.32
C ARG A 34 3.35 -6.35 13.64
N ALA A 35 3.59 -5.31 14.45
CA ALA A 35 2.84 -5.08 15.67
C ALA A 35 1.35 -4.79 15.37
N ALA A 36 1.07 -3.98 14.35
CA ALA A 36 -0.30 -3.70 13.90
C ALA A 36 -1.02 -4.96 13.40
N PHE A 37 -0.29 -5.89 12.77
CA PHE A 37 -0.83 -7.16 12.24
C PHE A 37 -1.40 -8.08 13.35
N ASN A 38 -1.05 -7.88 14.61
CA ASN A 38 -1.65 -8.63 15.73
C ASN A 38 -3.18 -8.54 15.74
N LYS A 39 -3.76 -7.46 15.21
CA LYS A 39 -5.23 -7.32 15.04
C LYS A 39 -5.81 -8.30 14.00
N CYS A 40 -4.99 -8.81 13.12
CA CYS A 40 -5.34 -9.70 12.00
C CYS A 40 -4.96 -11.16 12.30
N ALA A 41 -3.97 -11.37 13.18
CA ALA A 41 -3.33 -12.66 13.43
C ALA A 41 -4.26 -13.72 14.03
N SER A 42 -5.37 -13.31 14.66
CA SER A 42 -6.38 -14.25 15.15
C SER A 42 -7.13 -14.99 14.03
N CYS A 43 -7.16 -14.40 12.84
CA CYS A 43 -7.87 -14.96 11.69
C CYS A 43 -6.94 -15.29 10.52
N HIS A 44 -5.81 -14.58 10.37
CA HIS A 44 -4.94 -14.68 9.21
C HIS A 44 -3.52 -15.09 9.60
N GLN A 45 -2.90 -15.90 8.77
CA GLN A 45 -1.49 -16.26 8.86
C GLN A 45 -0.70 -15.66 7.71
N VAL A 46 0.60 -15.44 7.92
CA VAL A 46 1.57 -15.00 6.92
C VAL A 46 2.84 -15.85 7.00
N GLY A 47 3.62 -15.87 5.94
CA GLY A 47 4.88 -16.60 5.86
C GLY A 47 4.78 -17.88 5.02
N PRO A 48 5.90 -18.60 4.83
CA PRO A 48 6.01 -19.69 3.85
C PRO A 48 5.14 -20.91 4.18
N ASN A 49 4.80 -21.12 5.44
CA ASN A 49 3.99 -22.26 5.91
C ASN A 49 2.57 -21.83 6.34
N ALA A 50 2.17 -20.59 5.99
CA ALA A 50 0.86 -20.08 6.37
C ALA A 50 -0.27 -20.86 5.72
N LYS A 51 -1.29 -21.17 6.51
CA LYS A 51 -2.51 -21.86 6.10
C LYS A 51 -3.72 -20.97 6.39
N SER A 52 -4.77 -21.18 5.63
CA SER A 52 -6.06 -20.56 5.91
C SER A 52 -6.72 -21.18 7.15
N GLY A 53 -7.43 -20.34 7.90
CA GLY A 53 -8.18 -20.70 9.09
C GLY A 53 -9.53 -19.99 9.10
N PHE A 54 -9.78 -19.14 10.10
CA PHE A 54 -10.97 -18.26 10.09
C PHE A 54 -10.97 -17.31 8.91
N GLY A 55 -9.77 -16.85 8.48
CA GLY A 55 -9.56 -16.10 7.25
C GLY A 55 -8.54 -16.78 6.35
N PRO A 56 -8.43 -16.36 5.09
CA PRO A 56 -7.40 -16.87 4.18
C PRO A 56 -6.01 -16.47 4.65
N HIS A 57 -4.97 -17.27 4.32
CA HIS A 57 -3.60 -16.84 4.52
C HIS A 57 -3.28 -15.60 3.66
N LEU A 58 -2.42 -14.73 4.17
CA LEU A 58 -2.06 -13.47 3.51
C LEU A 58 -0.63 -13.45 2.94
N SER A 59 0.04 -14.61 2.89
CA SER A 59 1.36 -14.71 2.24
C SER A 59 1.23 -14.34 0.77
N ALA A 60 2.16 -13.55 0.27
CA ALA A 60 2.15 -13.04 -1.10
C ALA A 60 0.78 -12.42 -1.50
N ILE A 61 0.17 -11.66 -0.58
CA ILE A 61 -1.14 -11.07 -0.84
C ILE A 61 -1.07 -9.92 -1.86
N ILE A 62 0.02 -9.15 -1.89
CA ILE A 62 0.14 -8.01 -2.79
C ILE A 62 0.30 -8.50 -4.23
N GLY A 63 -0.59 -8.03 -5.10
CA GLY A 63 -0.67 -8.49 -6.49
C GLY A 63 -1.52 -9.75 -6.70
N ARG A 64 -2.00 -10.40 -5.64
CA ARG A 64 -2.80 -11.62 -5.72
C ARG A 64 -4.26 -11.30 -6.07
N PRO A 65 -4.89 -12.05 -7.00
CA PRO A 65 -6.34 -11.92 -7.22
C PRO A 65 -7.15 -12.26 -5.96
N ALA A 66 -8.28 -11.59 -5.79
CA ALA A 66 -9.21 -11.93 -4.73
C ALA A 66 -9.71 -13.39 -4.88
N ALA A 67 -9.97 -14.03 -3.76
CA ALA A 67 -10.43 -15.42 -3.68
C ALA A 67 -9.47 -16.47 -4.27
N ALA A 68 -8.16 -16.18 -4.37
CA ALA A 68 -7.17 -17.07 -4.99
C ALA A 68 -6.64 -18.18 -4.07
N ALA A 69 -6.75 -18.07 -2.73
CA ALA A 69 -6.30 -19.12 -1.82
C ALA A 69 -7.22 -20.35 -1.95
N LYS A 70 -6.65 -21.49 -2.36
CA LYS A 70 -7.41 -22.72 -2.65
C LYS A 70 -7.91 -23.43 -1.39
N ASP A 71 -7.29 -23.17 -0.25
CA ASP A 71 -7.57 -23.75 1.05
C ASP A 71 -8.56 -22.94 1.89
N TYR A 72 -9.27 -21.96 1.26
CA TYR A 72 -10.26 -21.13 1.94
C TYR A 72 -11.58 -21.04 1.17
N ASN A 73 -12.70 -21.16 1.89
CA ASN A 73 -14.03 -21.00 1.32
C ASN A 73 -14.50 -19.54 1.40
N TYR A 74 -14.24 -18.78 0.37
CA TYR A 74 -14.64 -17.37 0.25
C TYR A 74 -16.16 -17.18 0.10
N SER A 75 -16.64 -15.96 0.43
CA SER A 75 -17.99 -15.54 0.07
C SER A 75 -18.14 -15.43 -1.45
N ASP A 76 -19.37 -15.55 -1.94
CA ASP A 76 -19.67 -15.33 -3.36
C ASP A 76 -19.36 -13.88 -3.77
N ALA A 77 -19.58 -12.92 -2.86
CA ALA A 77 -19.20 -11.53 -3.08
C ALA A 77 -17.69 -11.40 -3.33
N MET A 78 -16.85 -12.06 -2.54
CA MET A 78 -15.40 -12.00 -2.74
C MET A 78 -14.97 -12.70 -4.04
N LYS A 79 -15.56 -13.86 -4.35
CA LYS A 79 -15.29 -14.59 -5.60
C LYS A 79 -15.65 -13.78 -6.85
N LYS A 80 -16.73 -12.99 -6.77
CA LYS A 80 -17.26 -12.18 -7.87
C LYS A 80 -16.67 -10.76 -7.90
N SER A 81 -15.88 -10.36 -6.92
CA SER A 81 -15.38 -8.98 -6.78
C SER A 81 -14.46 -8.53 -7.92
N GLY A 82 -13.74 -9.47 -8.54
CA GLY A 82 -12.76 -9.18 -9.58
C GLY A 82 -11.56 -8.36 -9.11
N LEU A 83 -11.40 -8.16 -7.79
CA LEU A 83 -10.32 -7.36 -7.22
C LEU A 83 -8.97 -8.07 -7.37
N VAL A 84 -7.95 -7.25 -7.59
CA VAL A 84 -6.55 -7.62 -7.35
C VAL A 84 -6.09 -6.88 -6.11
N TRP A 85 -5.46 -7.57 -5.19
CA TRP A 85 -4.96 -7.01 -3.92
C TRP A 85 -3.71 -6.17 -4.13
N ASN A 86 -3.83 -5.08 -4.89
CA ASN A 86 -2.83 -4.02 -4.87
C ASN A 86 -2.94 -3.19 -3.57
N GLU A 87 -1.97 -2.33 -3.30
CA GLU A 87 -1.95 -1.54 -2.06
C GLU A 87 -3.18 -0.63 -1.91
N LYS A 88 -3.69 -0.07 -3.01
CA LYS A 88 -4.90 0.75 -3.01
C LYS A 88 -6.13 -0.05 -2.55
N ASN A 89 -6.32 -1.24 -3.13
CA ASN A 89 -7.46 -2.09 -2.79
C ASN A 89 -7.33 -2.68 -1.39
N LEU A 90 -6.11 -3.04 -0.96
CA LEU A 90 -5.84 -3.48 0.41
C LEU A 90 -6.13 -2.36 1.41
N THR A 91 -5.68 -1.13 1.15
CA THR A 91 -5.99 0.04 1.99
C THR A 91 -7.49 0.22 2.13
N ALA A 92 -8.23 0.23 1.03
CA ALA A 92 -9.69 0.39 1.05
C ALA A 92 -10.36 -0.74 1.87
N PHE A 93 -9.94 -1.99 1.64
CA PHE A 93 -10.51 -3.15 2.33
C PHE A 93 -10.15 -3.19 3.81
N ILE A 94 -8.95 -2.80 4.21
CA ILE A 94 -8.55 -2.69 5.62
C ILE A 94 -9.33 -1.58 6.33
N LYS A 95 -9.63 -0.48 5.64
CA LYS A 95 -10.43 0.64 6.20
C LYS A 95 -11.89 0.26 6.40
N ALA A 96 -12.49 -0.35 5.41
CA ALA A 96 -13.92 -0.64 5.39
C ALA A 96 -14.19 -1.92 4.56
N PRO A 97 -14.04 -3.12 5.14
CA PRO A 97 -14.21 -4.38 4.41
C PRO A 97 -15.58 -4.52 3.75
N SER A 98 -16.64 -4.20 4.50
CA SER A 98 -18.02 -4.35 4.01
C SER A 98 -18.41 -3.34 2.93
N ASP A 99 -17.77 -2.15 2.93
CA ASP A 99 -18.01 -1.13 1.90
C ASP A 99 -17.23 -1.46 0.62
N THR A 100 -16.02 -2.01 0.78
CA THR A 100 -15.17 -2.41 -0.35
C THR A 100 -15.69 -3.65 -1.06
N VAL A 101 -16.15 -4.66 -0.29
CA VAL A 101 -16.74 -5.90 -0.80
C VAL A 101 -18.03 -6.18 -0.01
N PRO A 102 -19.16 -5.60 -0.40
CA PRO A 102 -20.45 -5.88 0.23
C PRO A 102 -20.76 -7.38 0.18
N GLY A 103 -21.01 -7.99 1.34
CA GLY A 103 -21.21 -9.45 1.47
C GLY A 103 -19.93 -10.24 1.73
N THR A 104 -18.81 -9.59 2.04
CA THR A 104 -17.60 -10.27 2.54
C THR A 104 -17.89 -11.02 3.84
N LYS A 105 -17.20 -12.15 4.05
CA LYS A 105 -17.24 -12.88 5.32
C LYS A 105 -16.37 -12.24 6.40
N MET A 106 -15.45 -11.34 6.05
CA MET A 106 -14.55 -10.70 7.02
C MET A 106 -15.35 -9.82 7.98
N ARG A 107 -15.31 -10.18 9.27
CA ARG A 107 -15.96 -9.42 10.35
C ARG A 107 -14.91 -8.56 11.06
N PHE A 108 -14.66 -7.40 10.50
CA PHE A 108 -13.67 -6.46 11.01
C PHE A 108 -14.18 -5.02 10.82
N TRP A 109 -14.03 -4.19 11.86
CA TRP A 109 -14.55 -2.82 11.86
C TRP A 109 -13.71 -1.84 11.05
N GLY A 110 -12.51 -2.27 10.65
CA GLY A 110 -11.57 -1.44 9.90
C GLY A 110 -10.56 -0.69 10.75
N ILE A 111 -9.58 -0.11 10.07
CA ILE A 111 -8.56 0.79 10.62
C ILE A 111 -8.66 2.10 9.86
N SER A 112 -8.87 3.22 10.56
CA SER A 112 -8.94 4.56 9.96
C SER A 112 -7.59 5.30 9.97
N ASN A 113 -6.62 4.83 10.77
CA ASN A 113 -5.30 5.44 10.90
C ASN A 113 -4.44 5.11 9.67
N GLU A 114 -4.25 6.08 8.77
CA GLU A 114 -3.48 5.92 7.52
C GLU A 114 -2.02 5.49 7.75
N PRO A 115 -1.25 6.11 8.69
CA PRO A 115 0.09 5.63 9.00
C PRO A 115 0.12 4.15 9.42
N GLN A 116 -0.81 3.71 10.25
CA GLN A 116 -0.88 2.31 10.69
C GLN A 116 -1.19 1.36 9.51
N ILE A 117 -2.00 1.78 8.55
CA ILE A 117 -2.25 1.00 7.33
C ILE A 117 -0.99 0.94 6.48
N ALA A 118 -0.28 2.06 6.30
CA ALA A 118 0.98 2.10 5.55
C ALA A 118 2.02 1.15 6.16
N ASP A 119 2.16 1.15 7.49
CA ASP A 119 3.04 0.23 8.22
C ASP A 119 2.64 -1.23 7.99
N MET A 120 1.35 -1.54 8.08
CA MET A 120 0.83 -2.89 7.83
C MET A 120 1.11 -3.36 6.40
N LEU A 121 0.95 -2.49 5.40
CA LEU A 121 1.31 -2.81 4.01
C LEU A 121 2.81 -3.02 3.85
N ALA A 122 3.66 -2.25 4.55
CA ALA A 122 5.10 -2.48 4.58
C ALA A 122 5.44 -3.86 5.15
N TYR A 123 4.77 -4.27 6.23
CA TYR A 123 4.92 -5.62 6.78
C TYR A 123 4.46 -6.70 5.79
N LEU A 124 3.29 -6.54 5.18
CA LEU A 124 2.79 -7.51 4.21
C LEU A 124 3.71 -7.63 2.99
N ARG A 125 4.38 -6.54 2.56
CA ARG A 125 5.45 -6.60 1.54
C ARG A 125 6.65 -7.42 1.98
N SER A 126 7.01 -7.37 3.25
CA SER A 126 8.17 -8.09 3.78
C SER A 126 7.97 -9.59 3.93
N VAL A 127 6.73 -10.08 3.88
CA VAL A 127 6.34 -11.50 4.04
C VAL A 127 5.71 -12.09 2.76
N GLN A 128 6.15 -11.61 1.61
CA GLN A 128 5.74 -12.10 0.28
C GLN A 128 6.27 -13.51 0.00
#